data_ae35d241b45490d34dc8e2edf8e4634c
#
_entry.id   ae35d241b45490d34dc8e2edf8e4634c
#
_cell.length_a   1.000
_cell.length_b   1.000
_cell.length_c   1.000
_cell.angle_alpha   90.00
_cell.angle_beta   90.00
_cell.angle_gamma   90.00
#
_symmetry.space_group_name_H-M   'P 1'
#
loop_
_entity.id
_entity.type
_entity.pdbx_description
1 polymer ?
#
loop_
_entity_poly.entity_id
_entity_poly.type
_entity_poly.pdbx_seq_one_letter_code
_entity_poly.pdbx_strand_id
1 'polypeptide(L)'
;DSVGPDLQLEQSRLGPALDRVMMTLTPDQRTLLLLHDVDGWRQEDIAEVLDIPLGTVKSRLHRCRAALRKKLQRELEPTEPAGRVGE
;
A
#
# COMPACT_ATOMS: atom_id res chain seq x y z
N ASP A 1 0.45 28.70 3.50
CA ASP A 1 1.18 27.64 3.25
C ASP A 1 0.80 26.95 1.98
N SER A 2 1.55 26.00 1.63
CA SER A 2 1.40 25.42 0.32
C SER A 2 0.31 24.37 0.25
N VAL A 3 -0.23 24.02 1.36
CA VAL A 3 -1.22 22.96 1.39
C VAL A 3 -2.59 23.54 1.18
N GLY A 4 -3.21 23.19 0.07
CA GLY A 4 -4.54 23.68 -0.21
C GLY A 4 -5.60 22.72 0.30
N PRO A 5 -6.86 23.16 0.20
CA PRO A 5 -7.96 22.31 0.64
C PRO A 5 -8.03 20.97 -0.09
N ASP A 6 -7.71 20.99 -1.37
CA ASP A 6 -7.77 19.75 -2.14
C ASP A 6 -6.80 18.72 -1.61
N LEU A 7 -5.60 19.17 -1.29
CA LEU A 7 -4.60 18.26 -0.75
C LEU A 7 -5.03 17.71 0.57
N GLN A 8 -5.61 18.54 1.41
CA GLN A 8 -6.08 18.08 2.70
C GLN A 8 -7.18 17.04 2.56
N LEU A 9 -8.07 17.24 1.61
CA LEU A 9 -9.13 16.27 1.36
C LEU A 9 -8.56 14.94 0.93
N GLU A 10 -7.56 14.98 0.07
CA GLU A 10 -6.94 13.74 -0.36
C GLU A 10 -6.27 13.03 0.78
N GLN A 11 -5.61 13.77 1.65
CA GLN A 11 -4.99 13.16 2.80
C GLN A 11 -6.03 12.58 3.74
N SER A 12 -7.18 13.23 3.87
CA SER A 12 -8.25 12.69 4.69
C SER A 12 -8.75 11.35 4.17
N ARG A 13 -8.78 11.21 2.86
CA ARG A 13 -9.25 9.98 2.26
C ARG A 13 -8.18 8.89 2.27
N LEU A 14 -6.93 9.30 2.25
CA LEU A 14 -5.84 8.36 2.11
C LEU A 14 -5.71 7.44 3.31
N GLY A 15 -5.83 7.97 4.51
CA GLY A 15 -5.72 7.15 5.71
C GLY A 15 -6.71 6.02 5.77
N PRO A 16 -8.01 6.32 5.67
CA PRO A 16 -9.01 5.24 5.67
C PRO A 16 -8.85 4.29 4.50
N ALA A 17 -8.49 4.81 3.32
CA ALA A 17 -8.29 3.96 2.16
C ALA A 17 -7.12 3.01 2.40
N LEU A 18 -6.04 3.53 2.96
CA LEU A 18 -4.88 2.70 3.24
C LEU A 18 -5.21 1.62 4.25
N ASP A 19 -5.97 1.97 5.28
CA ASP A 19 -6.37 0.99 6.27
C ASP A 19 -7.17 -0.14 5.63
N ARG A 20 -8.10 0.20 4.76
CA ARG A 20 -8.91 -0.82 4.10
C ARG A 20 -8.05 -1.73 3.24
N VAL A 21 -7.13 -1.14 2.49
CA VAL A 21 -6.28 -1.93 1.62
C VAL A 21 -5.36 -2.83 2.44
N MET A 22 -4.81 -2.30 3.53
CA MET A 22 -3.93 -3.11 4.37
C MET A 22 -4.66 -4.33 4.92
N MET A 23 -5.95 -4.19 5.19
CA MET A 23 -6.73 -5.33 5.68
C MET A 23 -6.92 -6.42 4.64
N THR A 24 -6.78 -6.08 3.36
CA THR A 24 -6.91 -7.08 2.31
C THR A 24 -5.62 -7.83 2.03
N LEU A 25 -4.52 -7.38 2.61
CA LEU A 25 -3.25 -8.07 2.44
C LEU A 25 -3.15 -9.24 3.40
N THR A 26 -2.38 -10.24 3.01
CA THR A 26 -2.12 -11.33 3.94
C THR A 26 -1.26 -10.80 5.10
N PRO A 27 -1.28 -11.49 6.25
CA PRO A 27 -0.43 -11.05 7.36
C PRO A 27 1.04 -10.96 6.98
N ASP A 28 1.53 -11.89 6.18
CA ASP A 28 2.93 -11.85 5.78
C ASP A 28 3.22 -10.62 4.92
N GLN A 29 2.33 -10.31 3.99
CA GLN A 29 2.50 -9.13 3.15
C GLN A 29 2.49 -7.87 3.99
N ARG A 30 1.55 -7.80 4.91
CA ARG A 30 1.43 -6.64 5.78
C ARG A 30 2.69 -6.46 6.62
N THR A 31 3.19 -7.54 7.18
CA THR A 31 4.39 -7.49 8.00
C THR A 31 5.57 -6.95 7.20
N LEU A 32 5.76 -7.45 5.98
CA LEU A 32 6.87 -7.00 5.15
C LEU A 32 6.78 -5.50 4.88
N LEU A 33 5.59 -5.04 4.51
CA LEU A 33 5.42 -3.63 4.21
C LEU A 33 5.65 -2.77 5.45
N LEU A 34 5.15 -3.20 6.59
CA LEU A 34 5.31 -2.43 7.80
C LEU A 34 6.78 -2.37 8.23
N LEU A 35 7.47 -3.48 8.18
CA LEU A 35 8.86 -3.49 8.58
C LEU A 35 9.71 -2.60 7.69
N HIS A 36 9.50 -2.68 6.39
CA HIS A 36 10.35 -1.96 5.46
C HIS A 36 9.92 -0.51 5.29
N ASP A 37 8.64 -0.29 5.01
CA ASP A 37 8.18 1.03 4.63
C ASP A 37 7.86 1.93 5.81
N VAL A 38 7.42 1.35 6.90
CA VAL A 38 7.07 2.16 8.07
C VAL A 38 8.20 2.21 9.07
N ASP A 39 8.75 1.05 9.43
CA ASP A 39 9.80 0.98 10.44
C ASP A 39 11.18 1.22 9.87
N GLY A 40 11.34 1.16 8.56
CA GLY A 40 12.62 1.49 7.94
C GLY A 40 13.67 0.40 8.00
N TRP A 41 13.27 -0.84 8.22
CA TRP A 41 14.23 -1.94 8.24
C TRP A 41 14.85 -2.13 6.88
N ARG A 42 16.12 -2.48 6.87
CA ARG A 42 16.77 -2.83 5.62
C ARG A 42 16.28 -4.20 5.18
N GLN A 43 16.27 -4.40 3.86
CA GLN A 43 15.82 -5.67 3.31
C GLN A 43 16.67 -6.83 3.81
N GLU A 44 17.97 -6.58 3.98
CA GLU A 44 18.87 -7.59 4.51
C GLU A 44 18.47 -8.03 5.92
N ASP A 45 18.10 -7.07 6.73
CA ASP A 45 17.70 -7.39 8.10
C ASP A 45 16.39 -8.17 8.13
N ILE A 46 15.46 -7.81 7.25
CA ILE A 46 14.22 -8.54 7.15
C ILE A 46 14.48 -9.98 6.72
N ALA A 47 15.34 -10.15 5.73
CA ALA A 47 15.68 -11.49 5.25
C ALA A 47 16.24 -12.35 6.38
N GLU A 48 17.08 -11.74 7.19
CA GLU A 48 17.70 -12.46 8.28
C GLU A 48 16.69 -12.86 9.36
N VAL A 49 15.85 -11.90 9.74
CA VAL A 49 14.87 -12.15 10.81
C VAL A 49 13.84 -13.17 10.37
N LEU A 50 13.38 -13.07 9.13
CA LEU A 50 12.38 -13.99 8.63
C LEU A 50 12.98 -15.29 8.12
N ASP A 51 14.29 -15.36 8.05
CA ASP A 51 15.01 -16.55 7.59
C ASP A 51 14.59 -16.93 6.19
N ILE A 52 14.62 -15.96 5.29
CA ILE A 52 14.34 -16.18 3.88
C ILE A 52 15.42 -15.48 3.08
N PRO A 53 15.62 -15.90 1.82
CA PRO A 53 16.66 -15.26 0.98
C PRO A 53 16.33 -13.80 0.71
N LEU A 54 17.36 -13.01 0.56
CA LEU A 54 17.20 -11.60 0.26
C LEU A 54 16.40 -11.40 -1.02
N GLY A 55 16.65 -12.20 -2.03
CA GLY A 55 15.89 -12.10 -3.27
C GLY A 55 14.40 -12.31 -3.05
N THR A 56 14.06 -13.18 -2.11
CA THR A 56 12.66 -13.41 -1.79
C THR A 56 12.04 -12.18 -1.15
N VAL A 57 12.78 -11.52 -0.25
CA VAL A 57 12.29 -10.29 0.35
C VAL A 57 12.03 -9.24 -0.74
N LYS A 58 12.98 -9.09 -1.64
CA LYS A 58 12.85 -8.10 -2.70
C LYS A 58 11.65 -8.37 -3.58
N SER A 59 11.49 -9.62 -4.02
CA SER A 59 10.39 -9.93 -4.91
C SER A 59 9.04 -9.83 -4.20
N ARG A 60 8.98 -10.23 -2.94
CA ARG A 60 7.73 -10.11 -2.19
C ARG A 60 7.36 -8.66 -1.97
N LEU A 61 8.34 -7.82 -1.61
CA LEU A 61 8.07 -6.40 -1.45
C LEU A 61 7.59 -5.77 -2.74
N HIS A 62 8.22 -6.15 -3.84
CA HIS A 62 7.80 -5.63 -5.14
C HIS A 62 6.35 -5.97 -5.43
N ARG A 63 5.96 -7.21 -5.21
CA ARG A 63 4.59 -7.62 -5.44
C ARG A 63 3.62 -6.96 -4.48
N CYS A 64 4.01 -6.85 -3.22
CA CYS A 64 3.15 -6.21 -2.24
C CYS A 64 2.89 -4.77 -2.59
N ARG A 65 3.93 -4.05 -3.01
CA ARG A 65 3.77 -2.66 -3.36
C ARG A 65 2.93 -2.48 -4.61
N ALA A 66 3.11 -3.36 -5.58
CA ALA A 66 2.30 -3.30 -6.79
C ALA A 66 0.83 -3.54 -6.46
N ALA A 67 0.56 -4.53 -5.63
CA ALA A 67 -0.81 -4.81 -5.24
C ALA A 67 -1.39 -3.67 -4.42
N LEU A 68 -0.59 -3.13 -3.50
CA LEU A 68 -1.03 -2.02 -2.67
C LEU A 68 -1.38 -0.81 -3.52
N ARG A 69 -0.51 -0.48 -4.46
CA ARG A 69 -0.75 0.67 -5.32
C ARG A 69 -2.01 0.50 -6.13
N LYS A 70 -2.20 -0.67 -6.70
CA LYS A 70 -3.37 -0.93 -7.51
C LYS A 70 -4.65 -0.83 -6.69
N LYS A 71 -4.65 -1.45 -5.52
CA LYS A 71 -5.84 -1.43 -4.67
C LYS A 71 -6.11 -0.03 -4.16
N LEU A 72 -5.05 0.71 -3.82
CA LEU A 72 -5.21 2.06 -3.33
C LEU A 72 -5.78 2.97 -4.41
N GLN A 73 -5.33 2.79 -5.64
CA GLN A 73 -5.87 3.56 -6.74
C GLN A 73 -7.37 3.34 -6.87
N ARG A 74 -7.82 2.11 -6.72
CA ARG A 74 -9.24 1.81 -6.79
C ARG A 74 -10.01 2.47 -5.67
N GLU A 75 -9.44 2.44 -4.46
CA GLU A 75 -10.10 3.06 -3.32
C GLU A 75 -10.25 4.56 -3.49
N LEU A 76 -9.27 5.18 -4.13
CA LEU A 76 -9.26 6.64 -4.27
C LEU A 76 -9.90 7.13 -5.54
N GLU A 77 -10.28 6.22 -6.43
CA GLU A 77 -10.95 6.62 -7.67
C GLU A 77 -12.30 7.23 -7.37
N PRO A 78 -12.68 8.27 -8.12
CA PRO A 78 -14.03 8.78 -7.97
C PRO A 78 -15.03 7.73 -8.36
N THR A 79 -16.12 7.68 -7.64
CA THR A 79 -17.16 6.72 -7.92
C THR A 79 -18.03 7.23 -9.04
N GLU A 80 -18.03 6.54 -10.14
CA GLU A 80 -18.83 6.95 -11.28
C GLU A 80 -19.48 5.78 -11.90
N PRO A 81 -20.19 5.01 -11.17
CA PRO A 81 -20.68 3.76 -11.72
C PRO A 81 -21.58 3.94 -12.92
N ALA A 82 -22.46 4.91 -12.85
CA ALA A 82 -23.41 5.05 -13.93
C ALA A 82 -22.72 5.44 -15.22
N GLY A 83 -21.78 6.34 -15.11
CA GLY A 83 -21.13 6.79 -16.31
C GLY A 83 -20.33 5.73 -16.98
N ARG A 84 -19.64 4.94 -16.19
CA ARG A 84 -18.83 3.94 -16.78
C ARG A 84 -19.60 2.79 -17.26
N VAL A 85 -20.54 2.40 -16.49
CA VAL A 85 -21.29 1.23 -16.84
C VAL A 85 -22.07 1.46 -18.10
N GLY A 86 -22.48 2.64 -18.30
CA GLY A 86 -23.30 2.92 -19.45
C GLY A 86 -22.60 2.61 -20.74
N GLU A 87 -21.32 2.58 -20.70
CA GLU A 87 -20.74 2.37 -21.90
C GLU A 87 -20.53 1.12 -22.29
#